data_8f9dee5380b1e5c5447ab810aa17c364
#
_entry.id   8f9dee5380b1e5c5447ab810aa17c364
#
_cell.length_a   1.000
_cell.length_b   1.000
_cell.length_c   1.000
_cell.angle_alpha   90.00
_cell.angle_beta   90.00
_cell.angle_gamma   90.00
#
_symmetry.space_group_name_H-M   'P 1'
#
loop_
_entity.id
_entity.type
_entity.pdbx_description
1 polymer ?
#
loop_
_entity_poly.entity_id
_entity_poly.type
_entity_poly.pdbx_seq_one_letter_code
_entity_poly.pdbx_strand_id
1 'polypeptide(L)'
;MITVSNLGMQFGGQWLFQHVDLQFLPGNCYGIIGANGAGKSTFLRILTGELDSTNGSVTVDPTKRVSVLKQNQNAYDTYTVMDTVIMGNQHLYDVMKEKDAIYEKPDFSDDDGLRAADLEAEFAELGGWEAESDASRLLQGLGIGTELHYDQMANVDPRLKVKVLLAQALFGNPDIVMLDEPTNNLDIEAISWLEDFLLDFPGMVIAVSHDRHFLNTVCTHTVDIDYGKIKMYVGNYDFWYESSQMVQAMLRNKNKKNQEKIEELQLFIQRFSANKSKAKQATARRKLLDKLTVEEMPCSTRRYPFVGFQPERELGKDVLTVKDVSVTVDGVKLLDKVYFSVNRTDKIAFVGENELAQTALFKILMGELEPDEGSVKWGVSTIRSYLPKDNSEYFDGNEMELVDWLRQYSAKKDDVYLRGFLGRMLFSNEDVFKPVNVLSGGEKVRCMLSKMMLSGANVVLLDQPTNHLDMESIQAVNKGLEAFPGVVLLASHDHEMLTSTCNRVIAFQPDGTIIDKYGTYDDYLAWMAERKAAQNA
;
A
#
# COMPACT_ATOMS: atom_id res chain seq x y z
N MET A 1 -14.79 21.70 -6.54
CA MET A 1 -15.39 21.22 -5.28
C MET A 1 -16.19 19.97 -5.59
N ILE A 2 -16.09 18.93 -4.75
CA ILE A 2 -16.95 17.73 -4.82
C ILE A 2 -17.85 17.74 -3.59
N THR A 3 -19.16 17.56 -3.78
CA THR A 3 -20.14 17.47 -2.70
C THR A 3 -20.82 16.11 -2.74
N VAL A 4 -20.80 15.41 -1.63
CA VAL A 4 -21.42 14.10 -1.42
C VAL A 4 -22.58 14.31 -0.46
N SER A 5 -23.81 13.90 -0.85
CA SER A 5 -25.03 14.12 -0.07
C SER A 5 -25.78 12.81 0.14
N ASN A 6 -25.95 12.43 1.41
CA ASN A 6 -26.67 11.23 1.88
C ASN A 6 -26.30 9.96 1.08
N LEU A 7 -25.01 9.81 0.74
CA LEU A 7 -24.53 8.72 -0.09
C LEU A 7 -24.62 7.39 0.65
N GLY A 8 -25.05 6.34 -0.06
CA GLY A 8 -25.08 4.98 0.42
C GLY A 8 -24.83 3.98 -0.70
N MET A 9 -24.10 2.91 -0.38
CA MET A 9 -23.79 1.81 -1.31
C MET A 9 -23.95 0.47 -0.66
N GLN A 10 -24.67 -0.44 -1.33
CA GLN A 10 -24.84 -1.81 -0.88
C GLN A 10 -24.61 -2.81 -2.02
N PHE A 11 -24.13 -4.00 -1.66
CA PHE A 11 -24.02 -5.15 -2.55
C PHE A 11 -24.69 -6.36 -1.90
N GLY A 12 -25.54 -7.06 -2.64
CA GLY A 12 -26.18 -8.28 -2.16
C GLY A 12 -26.98 -8.10 -0.85
N GLY A 13 -27.51 -6.91 -0.60
CA GLY A 13 -28.25 -6.60 0.62
C GLY A 13 -27.38 -6.17 1.81
N GLN A 14 -26.05 -6.19 1.69
CA GLN A 14 -25.14 -5.73 2.72
C GLN A 14 -24.64 -4.31 2.40
N TRP A 15 -24.78 -3.40 3.36
CA TRP A 15 -24.28 -2.04 3.23
C TRP A 15 -22.78 -1.98 3.42
N LEU A 16 -22.08 -1.36 2.47
CA LEU A 16 -20.68 -0.96 2.64
C LEU A 16 -20.59 0.31 3.48
N PHE A 17 -21.41 1.31 3.12
CA PHE A 17 -21.56 2.56 3.87
C PHE A 17 -22.92 3.19 3.56
N GLN A 18 -23.38 4.04 4.48
CA GLN A 18 -24.68 4.73 4.36
C GLN A 18 -24.65 6.09 5.08
N HIS A 19 -25.55 6.98 4.63
CA HIS A 19 -25.72 8.32 5.21
C HIS A 19 -24.41 9.12 5.26
N VAL A 20 -23.70 9.15 4.12
CA VAL A 20 -22.43 9.85 3.99
C VAL A 20 -22.68 11.25 3.43
N ASP A 21 -22.26 12.25 4.20
CA ASP A 21 -22.26 13.66 3.80
C ASP A 21 -20.84 14.19 3.93
N LEU A 22 -20.21 14.56 2.80
CA LEU A 22 -18.83 15.02 2.73
C LEU A 22 -18.67 16.16 1.72
N GLN A 23 -17.67 16.99 1.95
CA GLN A 23 -17.30 18.05 1.04
C GLN A 23 -15.79 18.08 0.85
N PHE A 24 -15.34 17.97 -0.40
CA PHE A 24 -13.95 18.05 -0.79
C PHE A 24 -13.67 19.43 -1.41
N LEU A 25 -12.66 20.11 -0.89
CA LEU A 25 -12.31 21.48 -1.28
C LEU A 25 -11.01 21.50 -2.09
N PRO A 26 -10.87 22.41 -3.08
CA PRO A 26 -9.64 22.58 -3.82
C PRO A 26 -8.42 22.91 -2.92
N GLY A 27 -7.23 22.59 -3.40
CA GLY A 27 -5.98 22.87 -2.68
C GLY A 27 -5.73 21.98 -1.47
N ASN A 28 -6.43 20.84 -1.37
CA ASN A 28 -6.22 19.86 -0.32
C ASN A 28 -5.96 18.47 -0.91
N CYS A 29 -5.19 17.68 -0.16
CA CYS A 29 -5.00 16.27 -0.42
C CYS A 29 -5.76 15.44 0.61
N TYR A 30 -6.59 14.51 0.12
CA TYR A 30 -7.46 13.64 0.91
C TYR A 30 -6.98 12.19 0.80
N GLY A 31 -6.49 11.62 1.89
CA GLY A 31 -6.12 10.21 1.98
C GLY A 31 -7.31 9.35 2.41
N ILE A 32 -7.78 8.46 1.54
CA ILE A 32 -8.85 7.51 1.87
C ILE A 32 -8.23 6.25 2.46
N ILE A 33 -8.65 5.92 3.68
CA ILE A 33 -8.18 4.75 4.43
C ILE A 33 -9.34 3.86 4.86
N GLY A 34 -9.05 2.60 5.12
CA GLY A 34 -10.03 1.60 5.57
C GLY A 34 -9.54 0.19 5.31
N ALA A 35 -10.13 -0.79 5.99
CA ALA A 35 -9.81 -2.20 5.81
C ALA A 35 -10.03 -2.67 4.35
N ASN A 36 -9.39 -3.79 3.96
CA ASN A 36 -9.69 -4.41 2.68
C ASN A 36 -11.16 -4.84 2.64
N GLY A 37 -11.82 -4.52 1.51
CA GLY A 37 -13.26 -4.74 1.36
C GLY A 37 -14.17 -3.71 2.03
N ALA A 38 -13.64 -2.66 2.70
CA ALA A 38 -14.44 -1.59 3.30
C ALA A 38 -15.13 -0.68 2.26
N GLY A 39 -14.74 -0.77 0.98
CA GLY A 39 -15.35 -0.01 -0.11
C GLY A 39 -14.56 1.20 -0.57
N LYS A 40 -13.23 1.27 -0.33
CA LYS A 40 -12.35 2.39 -0.75
C LYS A 40 -12.43 2.65 -2.26
N SER A 41 -12.04 1.67 -3.08
CA SER A 41 -12.11 1.78 -4.55
C SER A 41 -13.54 1.94 -5.06
N THR A 42 -14.53 1.34 -4.39
CA THR A 42 -15.96 1.55 -4.70
C THR A 42 -16.35 3.01 -4.48
N PHE A 43 -15.94 3.61 -3.37
CA PHE A 43 -16.21 5.02 -3.09
C PHE A 43 -15.53 5.93 -4.11
N LEU A 44 -14.27 5.63 -4.46
CA LEU A 44 -13.55 6.37 -5.50
C LEU A 44 -14.28 6.31 -6.85
N ARG A 45 -14.73 5.12 -7.28
CA ARG A 45 -15.49 4.92 -8.53
C ARG A 45 -16.86 5.63 -8.53
N ILE A 46 -17.47 5.80 -7.37
CA ILE A 46 -18.70 6.61 -7.25
C ILE A 46 -18.37 8.11 -7.40
N LEU A 47 -17.24 8.57 -6.84
CA LEU A 47 -16.80 9.98 -7.00
C LEU A 47 -16.43 10.30 -8.44
N THR A 48 -15.91 9.34 -9.23
CA THR A 48 -15.59 9.49 -10.66
C THR A 48 -16.82 9.38 -11.57
N GLY A 49 -17.97 8.93 -11.05
CA GLY A 49 -19.15 8.65 -11.85
C GLY A 49 -19.10 7.35 -12.65
N GLU A 50 -18.09 6.49 -12.42
CA GLU A 50 -18.00 5.16 -13.04
C GLU A 50 -18.99 4.15 -12.45
N LEU A 51 -19.49 4.43 -11.25
CA LEU A 51 -20.41 3.56 -10.53
C LEU A 51 -21.52 4.40 -9.89
N ASP A 52 -22.78 4.03 -10.14
CA ASP A 52 -23.93 4.65 -9.50
C ASP A 52 -24.06 4.22 -8.05
N SER A 53 -24.39 5.17 -7.18
CA SER A 53 -24.70 4.90 -5.77
C SER A 53 -26.07 4.26 -5.61
N THR A 54 -26.28 3.48 -4.54
CA THR A 54 -27.61 2.95 -4.20
C THR A 54 -28.54 4.06 -3.74
N ASN A 55 -28.02 5.00 -2.94
CA ASN A 55 -28.74 6.17 -2.42
C ASN A 55 -27.84 7.41 -2.45
N GLY A 56 -28.47 8.59 -2.46
CA GLY A 56 -27.78 9.88 -2.41
C GLY A 56 -27.21 10.30 -3.76
N SER A 57 -26.34 11.30 -3.74
CA SER A 57 -25.75 11.86 -4.96
C SER A 57 -24.35 12.42 -4.72
N VAL A 58 -23.55 12.42 -5.77
CA VAL A 58 -22.27 13.12 -5.84
C VAL A 58 -22.40 14.23 -6.89
N THR A 59 -21.97 15.43 -6.52
CA THR A 59 -21.96 16.57 -7.43
C THR A 59 -20.54 17.07 -7.60
N VAL A 60 -20.05 17.03 -8.82
CA VAL A 60 -18.76 17.60 -9.24
C VAL A 60 -19.04 18.80 -10.12
N ASP A 61 -18.28 19.87 -9.98
CA ASP A 61 -18.38 21.05 -10.84
C ASP A 61 -18.00 20.64 -12.29
N PRO A 62 -18.95 20.76 -13.25
CA PRO A 62 -18.73 20.29 -14.63
C PRO A 62 -17.64 21.07 -15.37
N THR A 63 -17.23 22.24 -14.87
CA THR A 63 -16.13 23.03 -15.47
C THR A 63 -14.76 22.53 -15.07
N LYS A 64 -14.69 21.58 -14.12
CA LYS A 64 -13.45 21.08 -13.56
C LYS A 64 -13.01 19.79 -14.22
N ARG A 65 -11.76 19.75 -14.64
CA ARG A 65 -11.18 18.54 -15.24
C ARG A 65 -10.79 17.55 -14.15
N VAL A 66 -11.41 16.37 -14.19
CA VAL A 66 -11.12 15.24 -13.30
C VAL A 66 -10.21 14.27 -14.03
N SER A 67 -9.10 13.92 -13.41
CA SER A 67 -8.19 12.89 -13.88
C SER A 67 -8.14 11.73 -12.89
N VAL A 68 -8.11 10.50 -13.43
CA VAL A 68 -8.18 9.27 -12.64
C VAL A 68 -7.06 8.33 -13.05
N LEU A 69 -6.32 7.80 -12.10
CA LEU A 69 -5.33 6.75 -12.36
C LEU A 69 -6.03 5.46 -12.80
N LYS A 70 -5.82 5.07 -14.05
CA LYS A 70 -6.42 3.87 -14.64
C LYS A 70 -5.63 2.63 -14.26
N GLN A 71 -6.34 1.55 -13.93
CA GLN A 71 -5.72 0.27 -13.51
C GLN A 71 -5.44 -0.68 -14.69
N ASN A 72 -6.09 -0.48 -15.84
CA ASN A 72 -5.88 -1.35 -17.01
C ASN A 72 -4.62 -0.94 -17.79
N GLN A 73 -3.53 -1.64 -17.53
CA GLN A 73 -2.21 -1.38 -18.11
C GLN A 73 -2.15 -1.59 -19.64
N ASN A 74 -3.03 -2.44 -20.18
CA ASN A 74 -3.00 -2.81 -21.61
C ASN A 74 -3.98 -2.00 -22.47
N ALA A 75 -4.69 -1.04 -21.88
CA ALA A 75 -5.67 -0.24 -22.62
C ALA A 75 -5.04 0.64 -23.71
N TYR A 76 -3.74 0.91 -23.60
CA TYR A 76 -2.99 1.81 -24.47
C TYR A 76 -1.90 1.12 -25.28
N ASP A 77 -1.90 -0.20 -25.41
CA ASP A 77 -0.85 -0.97 -26.08
C ASP A 77 -0.60 -0.57 -27.54
N THR A 78 -1.56 0.05 -28.20
CA THR A 78 -1.46 0.53 -29.60
C THR A 78 -0.87 1.93 -29.75
N TYR A 79 -0.64 2.64 -28.64
CA TYR A 79 -0.13 4.01 -28.61
C TYR A 79 1.32 4.05 -28.15
N THR A 80 2.00 5.15 -28.44
CA THR A 80 3.32 5.41 -27.89
C THR A 80 3.22 5.82 -26.41
N VAL A 81 4.33 5.72 -25.69
CA VAL A 81 4.42 6.21 -24.30
C VAL A 81 4.05 7.70 -24.23
N MET A 82 4.60 8.51 -25.14
CA MET A 82 4.33 9.95 -25.22
C MET A 82 2.85 10.24 -25.50
N ASP A 83 2.27 9.62 -26.52
CA ASP A 83 0.84 9.76 -26.84
C ASP A 83 -0.03 9.38 -25.63
N THR A 84 0.32 8.28 -24.95
CA THR A 84 -0.42 7.80 -23.78
C THR A 84 -0.46 8.84 -22.66
N VAL A 85 0.66 9.52 -22.39
CA VAL A 85 0.70 10.58 -21.36
C VAL A 85 -0.14 11.78 -21.79
N ILE A 86 0.00 12.25 -23.04
CA ILE A 86 -0.76 13.42 -23.55
C ILE A 86 -2.27 13.15 -23.55
N MET A 87 -2.70 11.90 -23.75
CA MET A 87 -4.12 11.47 -23.58
C MET A 87 -4.68 11.69 -22.17
N GLY A 88 -3.87 12.03 -21.18
CA GLY A 88 -4.33 12.54 -19.89
C GLY A 88 -5.16 13.81 -20.04
N ASN A 89 -4.94 14.59 -21.10
CA ASN A 89 -5.84 15.62 -21.58
C ASN A 89 -6.39 15.21 -22.95
N GLN A 90 -7.49 14.44 -22.95
CA GLN A 90 -8.06 13.87 -24.17
C GLN A 90 -8.40 14.95 -25.22
N HIS A 91 -8.91 16.09 -24.77
CA HIS A 91 -9.27 17.19 -25.68
C HIS A 91 -8.04 17.75 -26.41
N LEU A 92 -6.94 17.99 -25.68
CA LEU A 92 -5.67 18.40 -26.29
C LEU A 92 -5.15 17.37 -27.31
N TYR A 93 -5.22 16.08 -26.94
CA TYR A 93 -4.78 15.00 -27.82
C TYR A 93 -5.61 14.94 -29.11
N ASP A 94 -6.94 15.08 -29.02
CA ASP A 94 -7.84 15.05 -30.18
C ASP A 94 -7.57 16.24 -31.10
N VAL A 95 -7.40 17.46 -30.57
CA VAL A 95 -7.01 18.67 -31.31
C VAL A 95 -5.66 18.48 -32.01
N MET A 96 -4.68 17.91 -31.31
CA MET A 96 -3.35 17.62 -31.88
C MET A 96 -3.46 16.68 -33.09
N LYS A 97 -4.18 15.56 -32.92
CA LYS A 97 -4.33 14.56 -34.01
C LYS A 97 -5.17 15.08 -35.15
N GLU A 98 -6.24 15.84 -34.89
CA GLU A 98 -7.04 16.45 -35.99
C GLU A 98 -6.22 17.48 -36.77
N LYS A 99 -5.45 18.31 -36.07
CA LYS A 99 -4.55 19.28 -36.69
C LYS A 99 -3.52 18.58 -37.60
N ASP A 100 -2.82 17.55 -37.10
CA ASP A 100 -1.83 16.81 -37.85
C ASP A 100 -2.47 16.13 -39.10
N ALA A 101 -3.64 15.50 -38.90
CA ALA A 101 -4.37 14.86 -40.01
C ALA A 101 -4.80 15.85 -41.10
N ILE A 102 -5.13 17.10 -40.76
CA ILE A 102 -5.47 18.13 -41.73
C ILE A 102 -4.23 18.54 -42.55
N TYR A 103 -3.07 18.74 -41.90
CA TYR A 103 -1.84 19.10 -42.56
C TYR A 103 -1.26 17.99 -43.45
N GLU A 104 -1.56 16.73 -43.14
CA GLU A 104 -1.13 15.57 -43.93
C GLU A 104 -2.01 15.33 -45.20
N LYS A 105 -3.13 16.06 -45.37
CA LYS A 105 -4.00 15.88 -46.52
C LYS A 105 -3.30 16.28 -47.82
N PRO A 106 -3.28 15.41 -48.84
CA PRO A 106 -2.69 15.74 -50.13
C PRO A 106 -3.49 16.82 -50.90
N ASP A 107 -4.81 16.93 -50.65
CA ASP A 107 -5.73 17.90 -51.29
C ASP A 107 -6.18 18.93 -50.24
N PHE A 108 -5.25 19.78 -49.79
CA PHE A 108 -5.51 20.82 -48.78
C PHE A 108 -6.40 21.93 -49.38
N SER A 109 -7.62 22.10 -48.84
CA SER A 109 -8.61 23.08 -49.31
C SER A 109 -8.58 24.37 -48.49
N ASP A 110 -9.26 25.44 -48.97
CA ASP A 110 -9.43 26.68 -48.19
C ASP A 110 -10.18 26.45 -46.88
N ASP A 111 -11.17 25.54 -46.87
CA ASP A 111 -11.90 25.14 -45.66
C ASP A 111 -10.99 24.40 -44.68
N ASP A 112 -10.07 23.55 -45.14
CA ASP A 112 -9.04 22.92 -44.32
C ASP A 112 -8.10 23.97 -43.70
N GLY A 113 -7.79 25.03 -44.45
CA GLY A 113 -6.98 26.14 -43.96
C GLY A 113 -7.65 26.91 -42.80
N LEU A 114 -8.97 27.17 -42.91
CA LEU A 114 -9.73 27.79 -41.83
C LEU A 114 -9.80 26.89 -40.60
N ARG A 115 -10.10 25.62 -40.79
CA ARG A 115 -10.16 24.65 -39.67
C ARG A 115 -8.80 24.47 -38.99
N ALA A 116 -7.71 24.42 -39.76
CA ALA A 116 -6.35 24.34 -39.22
C ALA A 116 -6.00 25.57 -38.38
N ALA A 117 -6.40 26.77 -38.79
CA ALA A 117 -6.18 28.00 -38.04
C ALA A 117 -6.97 28.00 -36.68
N ASP A 118 -8.22 27.52 -36.69
CA ASP A 118 -9.02 27.36 -35.48
C ASP A 118 -8.37 26.36 -34.52
N LEU A 119 -7.92 25.21 -35.06
CA LEU A 119 -7.25 24.17 -34.27
C LEU A 119 -5.90 24.63 -33.70
N GLU A 120 -5.13 25.46 -34.44
CA GLU A 120 -3.89 26.05 -33.92
C GLU A 120 -4.16 27.01 -32.73
N ALA A 121 -5.21 27.82 -32.85
CA ALA A 121 -5.60 28.70 -31.75
C ALA A 121 -6.01 27.88 -30.50
N GLU A 122 -6.85 26.87 -30.72
CA GLU A 122 -7.30 25.96 -29.63
C GLU A 122 -6.13 25.17 -29.04
N PHE A 123 -5.22 24.64 -29.86
CA PHE A 123 -4.01 23.95 -29.45
C PHE A 123 -3.10 24.85 -28.58
N ALA A 124 -2.94 26.12 -28.97
CA ALA A 124 -2.18 27.09 -28.20
C ALA A 124 -2.84 27.40 -26.85
N GLU A 125 -4.18 27.58 -26.82
CA GLU A 125 -4.94 27.82 -25.57
C GLU A 125 -4.83 26.64 -24.60
N LEU A 126 -4.78 25.41 -25.11
CA LEU A 126 -4.63 24.18 -24.33
C LEU A 126 -3.18 23.91 -23.89
N GLY A 127 -2.21 24.77 -24.23
CA GLY A 127 -0.80 24.59 -23.90
C GLY A 127 -0.11 23.50 -24.75
N GLY A 128 -0.62 23.25 -25.96
CA GLY A 128 -0.17 22.16 -26.82
C GLY A 128 1.31 22.25 -27.24
N TRP A 129 1.88 23.45 -27.35
CA TRP A 129 3.30 23.65 -27.67
C TRP A 129 4.27 23.14 -26.60
N GLU A 130 3.82 23.06 -25.33
CA GLU A 130 4.61 22.58 -24.19
C GLU A 130 4.27 21.12 -23.83
N ALA A 131 3.25 20.52 -24.49
CA ALA A 131 2.69 19.22 -24.11
C ALA A 131 3.74 18.09 -24.08
N GLU A 132 4.58 17.98 -25.13
CA GLU A 132 5.65 16.96 -25.16
C GLU A 132 6.72 17.19 -24.09
N SER A 133 7.07 18.47 -23.84
CA SER A 133 8.05 18.82 -22.79
C SER A 133 7.51 18.49 -21.41
N ASP A 134 6.25 18.81 -21.14
CA ASP A 134 5.59 18.51 -19.87
C ASP A 134 5.42 16.99 -19.65
N ALA A 135 5.01 16.26 -20.70
CA ALA A 135 4.93 14.81 -20.66
C ALA A 135 6.30 14.17 -20.41
N SER A 136 7.35 14.65 -21.09
CA SER A 136 8.73 14.19 -20.90
C SER A 136 9.22 14.45 -19.46
N ARG A 137 8.89 15.61 -18.89
CA ARG A 137 9.25 15.94 -17.48
C ARG A 137 8.59 14.97 -16.48
N LEU A 138 7.31 14.66 -16.67
CA LEU A 138 6.59 13.70 -15.82
C LEU A 138 7.19 12.29 -15.96
N LEU A 139 7.47 11.83 -17.18
CA LEU A 139 8.06 10.53 -17.44
C LEU A 139 9.46 10.41 -16.79
N GLN A 140 10.33 11.40 -17.00
CA GLN A 140 11.67 11.39 -16.41
C GLN A 140 11.63 11.45 -14.89
N GLY A 141 10.72 12.25 -14.31
CA GLY A 141 10.51 12.30 -12.86
C GLY A 141 10.12 10.96 -12.27
N LEU A 142 9.36 10.14 -13.00
CA LEU A 142 9.00 8.78 -12.63
C LEU A 142 10.06 7.73 -13.02
N GLY A 143 11.25 8.16 -13.49
CA GLY A 143 12.35 7.28 -13.83
C GLY A 143 12.22 6.59 -15.19
N ILE A 144 11.43 7.14 -16.12
CA ILE A 144 11.33 6.65 -17.50
C ILE A 144 12.24 7.46 -18.41
N GLY A 145 13.29 6.83 -18.94
CA GLY A 145 14.28 7.46 -19.79
C GLY A 145 13.71 7.91 -21.14
N THR A 146 14.34 8.93 -21.73
CA THR A 146 13.90 9.54 -23.00
C THR A 146 13.90 8.57 -24.18
N GLU A 147 14.70 7.52 -24.12
CA GLU A 147 14.79 6.46 -25.13
C GLU A 147 13.49 5.68 -25.29
N LEU A 148 12.67 5.59 -24.23
CA LEU A 148 11.40 4.85 -24.24
C LEU A 148 10.19 5.73 -24.62
N HIS A 149 10.34 7.06 -24.71
CA HIS A 149 9.20 7.96 -24.87
C HIS A 149 8.40 7.73 -26.16
N TYR A 150 9.06 7.30 -27.22
CA TYR A 150 8.41 7.04 -28.51
C TYR A 150 8.19 5.55 -28.80
N ASP A 151 8.53 4.67 -27.86
CA ASP A 151 8.22 3.26 -27.96
C ASP A 151 6.73 3.01 -27.80
N GLN A 152 6.24 1.92 -28.42
CA GLN A 152 4.85 1.50 -28.23
C GLN A 152 4.66 0.90 -26.84
N MET A 153 3.56 1.24 -26.19
CA MET A 153 3.20 0.71 -24.87
C MET A 153 3.20 -0.83 -24.82
N ALA A 154 2.86 -1.51 -25.93
CA ALA A 154 2.92 -2.97 -26.01
C ALA A 154 4.31 -3.55 -25.69
N ASN A 155 5.38 -2.82 -26.02
CA ASN A 155 6.77 -3.25 -25.86
C ASN A 155 7.39 -2.84 -24.51
N VAL A 156 6.69 -2.02 -23.72
CA VAL A 156 7.17 -1.49 -22.44
C VAL A 156 6.95 -2.52 -21.32
N ASP A 157 7.91 -2.64 -20.43
CA ASP A 157 7.80 -3.51 -19.24
C ASP A 157 6.53 -3.16 -18.43
N PRO A 158 5.72 -4.14 -18.01
CA PRO A 158 4.49 -3.90 -17.25
C PRO A 158 4.66 -2.99 -16.02
N ARG A 159 5.83 -3.02 -15.38
CA ARG A 159 6.14 -2.15 -14.24
C ARG A 159 6.27 -0.68 -14.65
N LEU A 160 6.87 -0.42 -15.80
CA LEU A 160 6.98 0.92 -16.37
C LEU A 160 5.63 1.41 -16.91
N LYS A 161 4.76 0.53 -17.43
CA LYS A 161 3.40 0.92 -17.85
C LYS A 161 2.61 1.58 -16.71
N VAL A 162 2.74 1.12 -15.48
CA VAL A 162 2.08 1.76 -14.31
C VAL A 162 2.57 3.19 -14.13
N LYS A 163 3.88 3.43 -14.25
CA LYS A 163 4.48 4.77 -14.17
C LYS A 163 4.00 5.69 -15.30
N VAL A 164 3.85 5.15 -16.52
CA VAL A 164 3.29 5.90 -17.67
C VAL A 164 1.83 6.30 -17.41
N LEU A 165 1.00 5.39 -16.88
CA LEU A 165 -0.39 5.70 -16.53
C LEU A 165 -0.51 6.71 -15.39
N LEU A 166 0.44 6.70 -14.46
CA LEU A 166 0.53 7.73 -13.43
C LEU A 166 0.90 9.09 -14.04
N ALA A 167 1.89 9.15 -14.93
CA ALA A 167 2.20 10.36 -15.69
C ALA A 167 0.99 10.87 -16.48
N GLN A 168 0.24 9.98 -17.13
CA GLN A 168 -1.02 10.31 -17.81
C GLN A 168 -2.02 10.97 -16.85
N ALA A 169 -2.21 10.41 -15.65
CA ALA A 169 -3.16 10.95 -14.69
C ALA A 169 -2.76 12.35 -14.16
N LEU A 170 -1.48 12.65 -14.11
CA LEU A 170 -0.95 13.93 -13.65
C LEU A 170 -0.81 14.98 -14.78
N PHE A 171 -0.90 14.56 -16.04
CA PHE A 171 -0.62 15.40 -17.20
C PHE A 171 -1.61 16.56 -17.36
N GLY A 172 -1.07 17.74 -17.75
CA GLY A 172 -1.83 18.92 -18.12
C GLY A 172 -2.53 19.60 -16.94
N ASN A 173 -2.04 19.47 -15.72
CA ASN A 173 -2.54 20.13 -14.51
C ASN A 173 -4.05 20.00 -14.31
N PRO A 174 -4.60 18.80 -14.10
CA PRO A 174 -6.04 18.63 -13.84
C PRO A 174 -6.46 19.36 -12.55
N ASP A 175 -7.73 19.79 -12.47
CA ASP A 175 -8.26 20.42 -11.26
C ASP A 175 -8.42 19.43 -10.10
N ILE A 176 -8.71 18.16 -10.45
CA ILE A 176 -8.95 17.08 -9.51
C ILE A 176 -8.22 15.83 -9.99
N VAL A 177 -7.37 15.27 -9.14
CA VAL A 177 -6.66 14.01 -9.37
C VAL A 177 -7.16 12.96 -8.40
N MET A 178 -7.54 11.78 -8.94
CA MET A 178 -7.97 10.64 -8.15
C MET A 178 -7.02 9.46 -8.38
N LEU A 179 -6.38 9.00 -7.31
CA LEU A 179 -5.35 7.96 -7.34
C LEU A 179 -5.77 6.77 -6.50
N ASP A 180 -5.82 5.59 -7.10
CA ASP A 180 -6.07 4.33 -6.38
C ASP A 180 -4.76 3.54 -6.29
N GLU A 181 -4.18 3.46 -5.09
CA GLU A 181 -2.91 2.82 -4.75
C GLU A 181 -1.73 3.29 -5.65
N PRO A 182 -1.45 4.62 -5.71
CA PRO A 182 -0.44 5.16 -6.63
C PRO A 182 0.99 4.74 -6.33
N THR A 183 1.29 4.36 -5.10
CA THR A 183 2.64 3.92 -4.66
C THR A 183 2.93 2.47 -4.99
N ASN A 184 1.91 1.68 -5.37
CA ASN A 184 2.11 0.29 -5.72
C ASN A 184 2.96 0.14 -6.99
N ASN A 185 3.94 -0.75 -6.95
CA ASN A 185 4.91 -1.02 -8.02
C ASN A 185 5.80 0.17 -8.42
N LEU A 186 5.88 1.22 -7.59
CA LEU A 186 6.87 2.27 -7.73
C LEU A 186 8.12 1.94 -6.89
N ASP A 187 9.27 2.31 -7.40
CA ASP A 187 10.50 2.36 -6.60
C ASP A 187 10.51 3.60 -5.68
N ILE A 188 11.40 3.60 -4.72
CA ILE A 188 11.46 4.66 -3.70
C ILE A 188 11.72 6.05 -4.32
N GLU A 189 12.52 6.12 -5.40
CA GLU A 189 12.81 7.40 -6.06
C GLU A 189 11.56 7.96 -6.76
N ALA A 190 10.78 7.11 -7.43
CA ALA A 190 9.51 7.49 -8.04
C ALA A 190 8.44 7.88 -6.98
N ILE A 191 8.41 7.19 -5.83
CA ILE A 191 7.52 7.57 -4.71
C ILE A 191 7.90 8.95 -4.18
N SER A 192 9.19 9.20 -3.90
CA SER A 192 9.66 10.51 -3.41
C SER A 192 9.36 11.63 -4.40
N TRP A 193 9.59 11.39 -5.68
CA TRP A 193 9.23 12.35 -6.73
C TRP A 193 7.73 12.64 -6.77
N LEU A 194 6.90 11.59 -6.63
CA LEU A 194 5.43 11.74 -6.61
C LEU A 194 4.97 12.55 -5.40
N GLU A 195 5.56 12.32 -4.24
CA GLU A 195 5.28 13.06 -3.02
C GLU A 195 5.59 14.55 -3.20
N ASP A 196 6.78 14.89 -3.71
CA ASP A 196 7.18 16.26 -4.00
C ASP A 196 6.24 16.92 -5.01
N PHE A 197 5.89 16.21 -6.09
CA PHE A 197 4.96 16.69 -7.11
C PHE A 197 3.57 17.01 -6.52
N LEU A 198 3.04 16.12 -5.67
CA LEU A 198 1.71 16.30 -5.08
C LEU A 198 1.67 17.36 -3.97
N LEU A 199 2.77 17.60 -3.28
CA LEU A 199 2.91 18.71 -2.31
C LEU A 199 2.79 20.08 -2.98
N ASP A 200 3.33 20.21 -4.19
CA ASP A 200 3.28 21.46 -4.97
C ASP A 200 2.01 21.54 -5.86
N PHE A 201 1.19 20.50 -5.89
CA PHE A 201 0.03 20.42 -6.77
C PHE A 201 -1.10 21.37 -6.31
N PRO A 202 -1.51 22.36 -7.15
CA PRO A 202 -2.48 23.39 -6.73
C PRO A 202 -3.94 22.91 -6.71
N GLY A 203 -4.22 21.77 -7.33
CA GLY A 203 -5.56 21.20 -7.46
C GLY A 203 -6.03 20.45 -6.21
N MET A 204 -7.00 19.58 -6.39
CA MET A 204 -7.48 18.66 -5.37
C MET A 204 -6.92 17.27 -5.66
N VAL A 205 -6.39 16.61 -4.64
CA VAL A 205 -5.95 15.21 -4.72
C VAL A 205 -6.83 14.35 -3.82
N ILE A 206 -7.31 13.22 -4.35
CA ILE A 206 -7.99 12.18 -3.57
C ILE A 206 -7.23 10.88 -3.83
N ALA A 207 -6.55 10.37 -2.81
CA ALA A 207 -5.72 9.18 -2.92
C ALA A 207 -6.19 8.07 -1.98
N VAL A 208 -6.37 6.87 -2.51
CA VAL A 208 -6.44 5.64 -1.72
C VAL A 208 -5.02 5.10 -1.63
N SER A 209 -4.49 4.89 -0.44
CA SER A 209 -3.17 4.27 -0.27
C SER A 209 -3.07 3.46 1.01
N HIS A 210 -2.24 2.43 0.98
CA HIS A 210 -1.80 1.65 2.13
C HIS A 210 -0.41 2.08 2.63
N ASP A 211 0.24 3.00 1.94
CA ASP A 211 1.52 3.57 2.31
C ASP A 211 1.34 4.71 3.33
N ARG A 212 1.80 4.46 4.57
CA ARG A 212 1.66 5.41 5.68
C ARG A 212 2.56 6.62 5.49
N HIS A 213 3.77 6.44 4.96
CA HIS A 213 4.70 7.54 4.70
C HIS A 213 4.08 8.50 3.69
N PHE A 214 3.60 7.99 2.57
CA PHE A 214 2.89 8.77 1.56
C PHE A 214 1.69 9.55 2.15
N LEU A 215 0.82 8.86 2.93
CA LEU A 215 -0.33 9.51 3.56
C LEU A 215 0.06 10.60 4.57
N ASN A 216 1.17 10.42 5.29
CA ASN A 216 1.66 11.40 6.24
C ASN A 216 2.32 12.60 5.57
N THR A 217 3.03 12.37 4.47
CA THR A 217 3.76 13.41 3.74
C THR A 217 2.81 14.30 2.93
N VAL A 218 1.89 13.68 2.16
CA VAL A 218 1.10 14.41 1.15
C VAL A 218 -0.28 14.83 1.66
N CYS A 219 -0.94 14.04 2.53
CA CYS A 219 -2.34 14.27 2.86
C CYS A 219 -2.55 15.32 3.95
N THR A 220 -3.45 16.28 3.66
CA THR A 220 -3.93 17.29 4.61
C THR A 220 -5.16 16.82 5.37
N HIS A 221 -5.90 15.86 4.82
CA HIS A 221 -7.13 15.31 5.39
C HIS A 221 -7.13 13.79 5.26
N THR A 222 -7.66 13.11 6.27
CA THR A 222 -7.85 11.66 6.27
C THR A 222 -9.33 11.32 6.21
N VAL A 223 -9.73 10.52 5.22
CA VAL A 223 -11.11 10.03 5.01
C VAL A 223 -11.16 8.56 5.41
N ASP A 224 -11.77 8.30 6.56
CA ASP A 224 -11.83 6.98 7.18
C ASP A 224 -13.13 6.24 6.83
N ILE A 225 -13.00 5.08 6.17
CA ILE A 225 -14.11 4.17 5.86
C ILE A 225 -14.11 3.04 6.89
N ASP A 226 -14.94 3.16 7.92
CA ASP A 226 -15.09 2.15 8.95
C ASP A 226 -16.51 2.16 9.54
N TYR A 227 -16.94 1.07 10.18
CA TYR A 227 -18.26 0.92 10.81
C TYR A 227 -19.45 1.15 9.85
N GLY A 228 -19.28 0.92 8.55
CA GLY A 228 -20.30 1.21 7.53
C GLY A 228 -20.57 2.70 7.33
N LYS A 229 -19.62 3.55 7.70
CA LYS A 229 -19.67 5.02 7.59
C LYS A 229 -18.39 5.54 6.99
N ILE A 230 -18.46 6.74 6.45
CA ILE A 230 -17.28 7.47 5.99
C ILE A 230 -17.20 8.77 6.78
N LYS A 231 -16.04 9.02 7.38
CA LYS A 231 -15.78 10.23 8.17
C LYS A 231 -14.50 10.89 7.69
N MET A 232 -14.51 12.21 7.65
CA MET A 232 -13.35 13.02 7.32
C MET A 232 -12.74 13.64 8.58
N TYR A 233 -11.42 13.60 8.66
CA TYR A 233 -10.63 14.20 9.72
C TYR A 233 -9.65 15.19 9.09
N VAL A 234 -9.47 16.33 9.71
CA VAL A 234 -8.45 17.31 9.33
C VAL A 234 -7.12 16.88 9.94
N GLY A 235 -6.15 16.61 9.12
CA GLY A 235 -4.84 16.09 9.50
C GLY A 235 -4.45 14.85 8.71
N ASN A 236 -3.17 14.50 8.80
CA ASN A 236 -2.59 13.32 8.13
C ASN A 236 -2.95 12.00 8.85
N TYR A 237 -2.37 10.90 8.38
CA TYR A 237 -2.66 9.57 8.93
C TYR A 237 -2.30 9.43 10.41
N ASP A 238 -1.15 9.94 10.85
CA ASP A 238 -0.70 9.81 12.25
C ASP A 238 -1.61 10.58 13.19
N PHE A 239 -2.01 11.80 12.82
CA PHE A 239 -2.98 12.57 13.59
C PHE A 239 -4.33 11.84 13.71
N TRP A 240 -4.81 11.26 12.62
CA TRP A 240 -6.02 10.44 12.64
C TRP A 240 -5.85 9.21 13.54
N TYR A 241 -4.72 8.51 13.43
CA TYR A 241 -4.43 7.29 14.21
C TYR A 241 -4.42 7.58 15.72
N GLU A 242 -3.69 8.61 16.16
CA GLU A 242 -3.64 9.02 17.57
C GLU A 242 -5.01 9.44 18.09
N SER A 243 -5.73 10.28 17.30
CA SER A 243 -7.08 10.74 17.64
C SER A 243 -8.06 9.57 17.76
N SER A 244 -8.01 8.61 16.84
CA SER A 244 -8.88 7.44 16.85
C SER A 244 -8.62 6.53 18.06
N GLN A 245 -7.35 6.32 18.42
CA GLN A 245 -6.95 5.57 19.61
C GLN A 245 -7.42 6.25 20.90
N MET A 246 -7.29 7.57 20.99
CA MET A 246 -7.76 8.35 22.14
C MET A 246 -9.28 8.23 22.30
N VAL A 247 -10.05 8.41 21.23
CA VAL A 247 -11.52 8.27 21.24
C VAL A 247 -11.93 6.86 21.66
N GLN A 248 -11.30 5.82 21.13
CA GLN A 248 -11.58 4.44 21.51
C GLN A 248 -11.26 4.18 22.98
N ALA A 249 -10.13 4.69 23.49
CA ALA A 249 -9.76 4.56 24.90
C ALA A 249 -10.77 5.26 25.82
N MET A 250 -11.22 6.46 25.44
CA MET A 250 -12.26 7.19 26.17
C MET A 250 -13.58 6.43 26.21
N LEU A 251 -14.02 5.86 25.08
CA LEU A 251 -15.25 5.06 25.00
C LEU A 251 -15.16 3.78 25.86
N ARG A 252 -14.02 3.07 25.79
CA ARG A 252 -13.77 1.88 26.64
C ARG A 252 -13.85 2.24 28.12
N ASN A 253 -13.20 3.33 28.54
CA ASN A 253 -13.20 3.79 29.91
C ASN A 253 -14.62 4.23 30.37
N LYS A 254 -15.37 4.91 29.49
CA LYS A 254 -16.76 5.31 29.77
C LYS A 254 -17.65 4.07 29.93
N ASN A 255 -17.54 3.11 29.02
CA ASN A 255 -18.30 1.87 29.05
C ASN A 255 -17.97 1.05 30.30
N LYS A 256 -16.69 0.93 30.67
CA LYS A 256 -16.27 0.25 31.88
C LYS A 256 -16.90 0.88 33.13
N LYS A 257 -16.83 2.21 33.25
CA LYS A 257 -17.46 2.95 34.38
C LYS A 257 -18.98 2.77 34.41
N ASN A 258 -19.63 2.80 33.23
CA ASN A 258 -21.07 2.57 33.12
C ASN A 258 -21.43 1.14 33.52
N GLN A 259 -20.65 0.14 33.11
CA GLN A 259 -20.84 -1.26 33.43
C GLN A 259 -20.71 -1.50 34.94
N GLU A 260 -19.65 -0.98 35.59
CA GLU A 260 -19.45 -1.05 37.05
C GLU A 260 -20.63 -0.43 37.79
N LYS A 261 -21.13 0.72 37.31
CA LYS A 261 -22.28 1.42 37.91
C LYS A 261 -23.60 0.67 37.69
N ILE A 262 -23.80 0.03 36.55
CA ILE A 262 -24.93 -0.85 36.27
C ILE A 262 -24.94 -2.02 37.23
N GLU A 263 -23.81 -2.70 37.40
CA GLU A 263 -23.67 -3.82 38.33
C GLU A 263 -23.95 -3.41 39.81
N GLU A 264 -23.40 -2.27 40.24
CA GLU A 264 -23.68 -1.71 41.57
C GLU A 264 -25.18 -1.43 41.79
N LEU A 265 -25.82 -0.80 40.79
CA LEU A 265 -27.25 -0.49 40.87
C LEU A 265 -28.12 -1.76 40.85
N GLN A 266 -27.76 -2.76 40.06
CA GLN A 266 -28.46 -4.05 39.99
C GLN A 266 -28.37 -4.79 41.32
N LEU A 267 -27.18 -4.88 41.90
CA LEU A 267 -26.96 -5.49 43.21
C LEU A 267 -27.75 -4.79 44.31
N PHE A 268 -27.78 -3.44 44.29
CA PHE A 268 -28.58 -2.68 45.24
C PHE A 268 -30.08 -2.93 45.08
N ILE A 269 -30.60 -2.90 43.83
CA ILE A 269 -32.01 -3.15 43.52
C ILE A 269 -32.39 -4.59 43.99
N GLN A 270 -31.57 -5.57 43.67
CA GLN A 270 -31.78 -6.96 44.07
C GLN A 270 -31.87 -7.12 45.60
N ARG A 271 -30.95 -6.48 46.32
CA ARG A 271 -30.85 -6.58 47.80
C ARG A 271 -31.99 -5.86 48.52
N PHE A 272 -32.51 -4.77 47.96
CA PHE A 272 -33.46 -3.88 48.67
C PHE A 272 -34.84 -3.76 48.03
N SER A 273 -35.14 -4.44 46.92
CA SER A 273 -36.44 -4.39 46.25
C SER A 273 -37.62 -4.83 47.14
N ALA A 274 -37.42 -5.79 48.04
CA ALA A 274 -38.45 -6.30 48.96
C ALA A 274 -38.56 -5.50 50.26
N ASN A 275 -37.70 -4.53 50.53
CA ASN A 275 -37.67 -3.77 51.77
C ASN A 275 -38.53 -2.51 51.66
N LYS A 276 -39.68 -2.48 52.39
CA LYS A 276 -40.64 -1.37 52.36
C LYS A 276 -40.02 0.01 52.69
N SER A 277 -39.04 0.10 53.58
CA SER A 277 -38.40 1.37 53.96
C SER A 277 -37.43 1.90 52.88
N LYS A 278 -36.90 1.03 52.03
CA LYS A 278 -35.95 1.39 50.95
C LYS A 278 -36.55 1.31 49.53
N ALA A 279 -37.85 0.95 49.44
CA ALA A 279 -38.53 0.79 48.15
C ALA A 279 -38.46 2.05 47.26
N LYS A 280 -38.60 3.26 47.84
CA LYS A 280 -38.46 4.55 47.12
C LYS A 280 -37.05 4.72 46.54
N GLN A 281 -36.01 4.32 47.28
CA GLN A 281 -34.61 4.39 46.83
C GLN A 281 -34.32 3.37 45.73
N ALA A 282 -34.87 2.15 45.83
CA ALA A 282 -34.76 1.12 44.80
C ALA A 282 -35.43 1.56 43.49
N THR A 283 -36.62 2.20 43.58
CA THR A 283 -37.32 2.76 42.40
C THR A 283 -36.55 3.90 41.73
N ALA A 284 -35.96 4.81 42.53
CA ALA A 284 -35.13 5.89 42.00
C ALA A 284 -33.87 5.34 41.30
N ARG A 285 -33.23 4.30 41.85
CA ARG A 285 -32.08 3.65 41.24
C ARG A 285 -32.43 2.83 40.00
N ARG A 286 -33.64 2.24 39.94
CA ARG A 286 -34.15 1.59 38.72
C ARG A 286 -34.30 2.61 37.58
N LYS A 287 -34.86 3.81 37.85
CA LYS A 287 -34.93 4.90 36.86
C LYS A 287 -33.56 5.41 36.44
N LEU A 288 -32.55 5.34 37.30
CA LEU A 288 -31.17 5.67 36.94
C LEU A 288 -30.54 4.57 36.08
N LEU A 289 -30.80 3.30 36.41
CA LEU A 289 -30.37 2.14 35.61
C LEU A 289 -30.94 2.20 34.20
N ASP A 290 -32.23 2.54 34.05
CA ASP A 290 -32.90 2.68 32.73
C ASP A 290 -32.32 3.81 31.87
N LYS A 291 -31.62 4.77 32.51
CA LYS A 291 -30.93 5.87 31.81
C LYS A 291 -29.47 5.59 31.48
N LEU A 292 -28.88 4.59 32.13
CA LEU A 292 -27.49 4.19 31.90
C LEU A 292 -27.48 3.23 30.71
N THR A 293 -27.05 3.73 29.57
CA THR A 293 -26.75 2.91 28.40
C THR A 293 -25.27 2.61 28.35
N VAL A 294 -24.91 1.37 28.14
CA VAL A 294 -23.61 0.99 27.62
C VAL A 294 -23.68 1.28 26.12
N GLU A 295 -22.91 2.26 25.66
CA GLU A 295 -22.84 2.50 24.22
C GLU A 295 -22.27 1.25 23.57
N GLU A 296 -23.02 0.63 22.67
CA GLU A 296 -22.50 -0.44 21.85
C GLU A 296 -21.28 0.12 21.11
N MET A 297 -20.11 -0.45 21.38
CA MET A 297 -18.95 -0.16 20.57
C MET A 297 -19.17 -0.85 19.23
N PRO A 298 -19.38 -0.11 18.13
CA PRO A 298 -19.49 -0.74 16.84
C PRO A 298 -18.21 -1.57 16.60
N CYS A 299 -18.36 -2.75 16.04
CA CYS A 299 -17.21 -3.57 15.69
C CYS A 299 -16.50 -2.92 14.49
N SER A 300 -15.26 -2.47 14.67
CA SER A 300 -14.44 -2.01 13.57
C SER A 300 -14.26 -3.14 12.56
N THR A 301 -14.27 -2.80 11.28
CA THR A 301 -13.90 -3.73 10.21
C THR A 301 -12.41 -4.00 10.18
N ARG A 302 -11.60 -3.14 10.84
CA ARG A 302 -10.16 -3.32 10.96
C ARG A 302 -9.81 -4.46 11.89
N ARG A 303 -9.07 -5.42 11.37
CA ARG A 303 -8.58 -6.56 12.12
C ARG A 303 -7.08 -6.69 11.89
N TYR A 304 -6.34 -6.90 12.97
CA TYR A 304 -4.88 -7.06 12.92
C TYR A 304 -4.54 -8.54 13.03
N PRO A 305 -3.83 -9.12 12.04
CA PRO A 305 -3.31 -10.47 12.20
C PRO A 305 -2.26 -10.49 13.31
N PHE A 306 -2.08 -11.64 13.94
CA PHE A 306 -1.00 -11.81 14.90
C PHE A 306 0.27 -12.22 14.17
N VAL A 307 1.27 -11.36 14.15
CA VAL A 307 2.60 -11.69 13.63
C VAL A 307 3.61 -11.65 14.78
N GLY A 308 4.27 -12.78 15.01
CA GLY A 308 5.27 -12.90 16.08
C GLY A 308 6.19 -14.08 15.81
N PHE A 309 7.43 -13.79 15.52
CA PHE A 309 8.47 -14.79 15.25
C PHE A 309 9.16 -15.21 16.55
N GLN A 310 9.23 -16.49 16.80
CA GLN A 310 9.88 -17.05 17.99
C GLN A 310 10.98 -18.03 17.56
N PRO A 311 12.26 -17.69 17.75
CA PRO A 311 13.36 -18.57 17.42
C PRO A 311 13.34 -19.83 18.28
N GLU A 312 13.55 -21.00 17.67
CA GLU A 312 13.68 -22.27 18.39
C GLU A 312 14.99 -22.35 19.18
N ARG A 313 16.03 -21.67 18.66
CA ARG A 313 17.35 -21.59 19.31
C ARG A 313 18.02 -20.23 19.08
N GLU A 314 18.94 -19.88 19.96
CA GLU A 314 19.75 -18.67 19.85
C GLU A 314 20.76 -18.74 18.70
N LEU A 315 21.06 -17.57 18.12
CA LEU A 315 22.10 -17.42 17.08
C LEU A 315 23.51 -17.50 17.70
N GLY A 316 24.39 -18.17 17.01
CA GLY A 316 25.82 -18.13 17.30
C GLY A 316 26.46 -16.80 16.90
N LYS A 317 27.79 -16.70 17.06
CA LYS A 317 28.55 -15.49 16.72
C LYS A 317 28.55 -15.23 15.21
N ASP A 318 28.83 -16.29 14.43
CA ASP A 318 28.89 -16.23 12.98
C ASP A 318 27.53 -16.64 12.42
N VAL A 319 26.82 -15.70 11.78
CA VAL A 319 25.48 -15.91 11.22
C VAL A 319 25.56 -16.17 9.72
N LEU A 320 26.14 -15.24 8.97
CA LEU A 320 26.28 -15.33 7.52
C LEU A 320 27.53 -14.59 7.07
N THR A 321 28.23 -15.18 6.10
CA THR A 321 29.29 -14.51 5.35
C THR A 321 29.04 -14.73 3.86
N VAL A 322 28.91 -13.65 3.12
CA VAL A 322 28.86 -13.60 1.65
C VAL A 322 30.22 -13.10 1.18
N LYS A 323 30.85 -13.84 0.28
CA LYS A 323 32.21 -13.52 -0.17
C LYS A 323 32.29 -13.52 -1.68
N ASP A 324 32.58 -12.34 -2.24
CA ASP A 324 32.86 -12.09 -3.66
C ASP A 324 31.79 -12.70 -4.61
N VAL A 325 30.51 -12.61 -4.21
CA VAL A 325 29.42 -13.21 -4.95
C VAL A 325 29.08 -12.36 -6.18
N SER A 326 29.14 -13.01 -7.35
CA SER A 326 28.71 -12.44 -8.64
C SER A 326 27.67 -13.34 -9.28
N VAL A 327 26.67 -12.74 -9.93
CA VAL A 327 25.64 -13.45 -10.69
C VAL A 327 25.17 -12.67 -11.89
N THR A 328 24.98 -13.37 -13.01
CA THR A 328 24.45 -12.86 -14.26
C THR A 328 23.17 -13.63 -14.61
N VAL A 329 22.07 -12.94 -14.83
CA VAL A 329 20.79 -13.55 -15.22
C VAL A 329 20.37 -12.94 -16.55
N ASP A 330 20.01 -13.79 -17.52
CA ASP A 330 19.58 -13.38 -18.88
C ASP A 330 20.58 -12.41 -19.59
N GLY A 331 21.88 -12.60 -19.32
CA GLY A 331 22.95 -11.77 -19.89
C GLY A 331 23.18 -10.42 -19.20
N VAL A 332 22.39 -10.10 -18.16
CA VAL A 332 22.55 -8.90 -17.33
C VAL A 332 23.27 -9.26 -16.05
N LYS A 333 24.38 -8.59 -15.75
CA LYS A 333 25.10 -8.76 -14.49
C LYS A 333 24.34 -8.07 -13.36
N LEU A 334 23.76 -8.86 -12.47
CA LEU A 334 22.95 -8.34 -11.35
C LEU A 334 23.79 -8.06 -10.10
N LEU A 335 24.80 -8.91 -9.81
CA LEU A 335 25.69 -8.78 -8.66
C LEU A 335 27.15 -8.86 -9.15
N ASP A 336 28.01 -7.99 -8.63
CA ASP A 336 29.44 -7.98 -8.92
C ASP A 336 30.30 -7.95 -7.66
N LYS A 337 30.93 -9.09 -7.32
CA LYS A 337 31.82 -9.27 -6.18
C LYS A 337 31.28 -8.77 -4.86
N VAL A 338 29.99 -9.04 -4.62
CA VAL A 338 29.32 -8.64 -3.39
C VAL A 338 29.94 -9.30 -2.18
N TYR A 339 30.34 -8.49 -1.20
CA TYR A 339 30.93 -8.93 0.06
C TYR A 339 30.25 -8.27 1.25
N PHE A 340 29.73 -9.06 2.19
CA PHE A 340 29.26 -8.60 3.50
C PHE A 340 29.22 -9.76 4.50
N SER A 341 29.17 -9.43 5.78
CA SER A 341 28.94 -10.39 6.86
C SER A 341 27.79 -9.92 7.74
N VAL A 342 27.07 -10.86 8.33
CA VAL A 342 25.89 -10.59 9.17
C VAL A 342 26.17 -11.03 10.60
N ASN A 343 25.93 -10.13 11.54
CA ASN A 343 26.03 -10.38 12.98
C ASN A 343 24.65 -10.75 13.55
N ARG A 344 24.64 -11.29 14.77
CA ARG A 344 23.42 -11.76 15.44
C ARG A 344 22.37 -10.69 15.75
N THR A 345 22.73 -9.41 15.69
CA THR A 345 21.84 -8.28 15.99
C THR A 345 21.48 -7.48 14.75
N ASP A 346 21.94 -7.90 13.58
CA ASP A 346 21.74 -7.16 12.36
C ASP A 346 20.31 -7.34 11.85
N LYS A 347 19.67 -6.22 11.58
CA LYS A 347 18.43 -6.13 10.82
C LYS A 347 18.74 -5.28 9.58
N ILE A 348 18.85 -5.92 8.43
CA ILE A 348 19.43 -5.33 7.22
C ILE A 348 18.33 -4.99 6.24
N ALA A 349 18.26 -3.72 5.82
CA ALA A 349 17.48 -3.26 4.69
C ALA A 349 18.27 -3.46 3.39
N PHE A 350 17.72 -4.17 2.43
CA PHE A 350 18.22 -4.26 1.07
C PHE A 350 17.42 -3.32 0.18
N VAL A 351 18.09 -2.30 -0.36
CA VAL A 351 17.47 -1.24 -1.16
C VAL A 351 18.22 -1.02 -2.47
N GLY A 352 17.67 -0.21 -3.38
CA GLY A 352 18.26 0.14 -4.67
C GLY A 352 17.28 -0.08 -5.82
N GLU A 353 17.59 0.47 -6.97
CA GLU A 353 16.72 0.45 -8.17
C GLU A 353 16.56 -0.96 -8.77
N ASN A 354 17.55 -1.84 -8.57
CA ASN A 354 17.57 -3.17 -9.15
C ASN A 354 16.96 -4.22 -8.21
N GLU A 355 15.64 -4.36 -8.23
CA GLU A 355 14.92 -5.39 -7.47
C GLU A 355 15.32 -6.82 -7.86
N LEU A 356 15.71 -7.04 -9.12
CA LEU A 356 16.16 -8.36 -9.56
C LEU A 356 17.44 -8.77 -8.85
N ALA A 357 18.34 -7.82 -8.55
CA ALA A 357 19.55 -8.09 -7.77
C ALA A 357 19.22 -8.49 -6.33
N GLN A 358 18.21 -7.84 -5.71
CA GLN A 358 17.74 -8.19 -4.36
C GLN A 358 17.19 -9.61 -4.32
N THR A 359 16.26 -9.93 -5.23
CA THR A 359 15.64 -11.26 -5.33
C THR A 359 16.68 -12.33 -5.67
N ALA A 360 17.63 -12.05 -6.59
CA ALA A 360 18.72 -12.98 -6.94
C ALA A 360 19.61 -13.26 -5.73
N LEU A 361 19.99 -12.24 -4.96
CA LEU A 361 20.74 -12.42 -3.72
C LEU A 361 19.98 -13.33 -2.73
N PHE A 362 18.68 -13.07 -2.50
CA PHE A 362 17.89 -13.88 -1.56
C PHE A 362 17.78 -15.34 -2.02
N LYS A 363 17.60 -15.60 -3.32
CA LYS A 363 17.64 -16.96 -3.89
C LYS A 363 19.00 -17.63 -3.69
N ILE A 364 20.10 -16.90 -3.88
CA ILE A 364 21.45 -17.40 -3.60
C ILE A 364 21.61 -17.74 -2.12
N LEU A 365 21.16 -16.88 -1.21
CA LEU A 365 21.19 -17.09 0.23
C LEU A 365 20.36 -18.31 0.66
N MET A 366 19.28 -18.61 -0.03
CA MET A 366 18.48 -19.80 0.22
C MET A 366 19.01 -21.07 -0.46
N GLY A 367 19.93 -20.92 -1.42
CA GLY A 367 20.47 -22.03 -2.21
C GLY A 367 19.57 -22.45 -3.36
N GLU A 368 18.64 -21.58 -3.78
CA GLU A 368 17.74 -21.77 -4.93
C GLU A 368 18.40 -21.32 -6.25
N LEU A 369 19.45 -20.49 -6.15
CA LEU A 369 20.25 -20.01 -7.27
C LEU A 369 21.73 -20.18 -6.93
N GLU A 370 22.53 -20.74 -7.83
CA GLU A 370 23.99 -20.82 -7.67
C GLU A 370 24.64 -19.54 -8.22
N PRO A 371 25.58 -18.91 -7.48
CA PRO A 371 26.31 -17.76 -7.99
C PRO A 371 27.33 -18.19 -9.04
N ASP A 372 27.64 -17.31 -10.01
CA ASP A 372 28.68 -17.56 -11.02
C ASP A 372 30.09 -17.62 -10.36
N GLU A 373 30.32 -16.72 -9.37
CA GLU A 373 31.56 -16.64 -8.61
C GLU A 373 31.24 -16.36 -7.13
N GLY A 374 32.21 -16.71 -6.29
CA GLY A 374 32.11 -16.43 -4.86
C GLY A 374 31.52 -17.56 -4.03
N SER A 375 31.16 -17.26 -2.79
CA SER A 375 30.60 -18.26 -1.87
C SER A 375 29.75 -17.66 -0.78
N VAL A 376 28.75 -18.43 -0.33
CA VAL A 376 27.89 -18.10 0.80
C VAL A 376 28.07 -19.11 1.90
N LYS A 377 28.35 -18.65 3.12
CA LYS A 377 28.54 -19.51 4.28
C LYS A 377 27.63 -19.11 5.41
N TRP A 378 26.71 -20.00 5.77
CA TRP A 378 25.84 -19.85 6.93
C TRP A 378 26.47 -20.43 8.19
N GLY A 379 26.19 -19.81 9.33
CA GLY A 379 26.57 -20.33 10.65
C GLY A 379 25.82 -21.62 10.98
N VAL A 380 26.42 -22.50 11.77
CA VAL A 380 25.88 -23.83 12.13
C VAL A 380 24.57 -23.72 12.94
N SER A 381 24.39 -22.62 13.67
CA SER A 381 23.17 -22.38 14.50
C SER A 381 22.02 -21.74 13.74
N THR A 382 22.17 -21.40 12.48
CA THR A 382 21.13 -20.69 11.72
C THR A 382 19.98 -21.60 11.29
N ILE A 383 18.76 -21.16 11.55
CA ILE A 383 17.53 -21.70 11.00
C ILE A 383 16.90 -20.57 10.18
N ARG A 384 16.75 -20.79 8.87
CA ARG A 384 16.33 -19.76 7.93
C ARG A 384 14.87 -19.96 7.55
N SER A 385 14.15 -18.87 7.34
CA SER A 385 12.83 -18.88 6.71
C SER A 385 12.71 -17.74 5.72
N TYR A 386 12.11 -17.99 4.57
CA TYR A 386 12.05 -17.06 3.45
C TYR A 386 10.63 -16.83 2.98
N LEU A 387 10.30 -15.56 2.79
CA LEU A 387 9.13 -15.08 2.08
C LEU A 387 9.59 -14.55 0.72
N PRO A 388 9.41 -15.29 -0.37
CA PRO A 388 9.76 -14.81 -1.70
C PRO A 388 8.75 -13.76 -2.19
N LYS A 389 9.18 -12.89 -3.11
CA LYS A 389 8.34 -11.92 -3.79
C LYS A 389 7.23 -12.60 -4.60
N ASP A 390 7.56 -13.67 -5.33
CA ASP A 390 6.60 -14.54 -6.03
C ASP A 390 6.37 -15.80 -5.22
N ASN A 391 5.12 -15.97 -4.78
CA ASN A 391 4.69 -17.10 -3.97
C ASN A 391 3.98 -18.19 -4.78
N SER A 392 3.90 -18.05 -6.10
CA SER A 392 3.11 -18.93 -7.00
C SER A 392 3.48 -20.39 -6.83
N GLU A 393 4.76 -20.71 -6.66
CA GLU A 393 5.27 -22.09 -6.48
C GLU A 393 4.61 -22.83 -5.31
N TYR A 394 4.22 -22.13 -4.24
CA TYR A 394 3.60 -22.73 -3.05
C TYR A 394 2.11 -22.97 -3.20
N PHE A 395 1.44 -22.26 -4.10
CA PHE A 395 -0.01 -22.17 -4.16
C PHE A 395 -0.61 -22.61 -5.51
N ASP A 396 0.03 -22.29 -6.63
CA ASP A 396 -0.56 -22.50 -7.94
C ASP A 396 -0.63 -23.99 -8.26
N GLY A 397 -1.82 -24.44 -8.70
CA GLY A 397 -2.09 -25.85 -8.97
C GLY A 397 -2.21 -26.74 -7.72
N ASN A 398 -2.10 -26.17 -6.52
CA ASN A 398 -2.20 -26.91 -5.27
C ASN A 398 -3.64 -26.86 -4.73
N GLU A 399 -4.35 -27.97 -4.78
CA GLU A 399 -5.75 -28.09 -4.32
C GLU A 399 -5.88 -28.50 -2.85
N MET A 400 -4.77 -28.52 -2.10
CA MET A 400 -4.78 -28.87 -0.68
C MET A 400 -5.54 -27.84 0.14
N GLU A 401 -6.31 -28.30 1.14
CA GLU A 401 -6.94 -27.39 2.09
C GLU A 401 -5.88 -26.60 2.90
N LEU A 402 -6.19 -25.34 3.21
CA LEU A 402 -5.27 -24.43 3.91
C LEU A 402 -4.73 -25.01 5.23
N VAL A 403 -5.59 -25.67 6.01
CA VAL A 403 -5.17 -26.30 7.29
C VAL A 403 -4.18 -27.43 7.06
N ASP A 404 -4.36 -28.23 6.01
CA ASP A 404 -3.46 -29.34 5.67
C ASP A 404 -2.15 -28.85 5.06
N TRP A 405 -2.23 -27.79 4.26
CA TRP A 405 -1.04 -27.11 3.74
C TRP A 405 -0.17 -26.59 4.88
N LEU A 406 -0.76 -25.90 5.87
CA LEU A 406 0.00 -25.38 7.01
C LEU A 406 0.53 -26.51 7.92
N ARG A 407 -0.19 -27.63 8.02
CA ARG A 407 0.21 -28.80 8.80
C ARG A 407 1.56 -29.37 8.38
N GLN A 408 1.92 -29.26 7.11
CA GLN A 408 3.20 -29.74 6.60
C GLN A 408 4.39 -29.05 7.29
N TYR A 409 4.24 -27.75 7.61
CA TYR A 409 5.28 -26.89 8.16
C TYR A 409 5.26 -26.76 9.69
N SER A 410 4.25 -27.32 10.35
CA SER A 410 4.11 -27.23 11.80
C SER A 410 4.71 -28.46 12.49
N ALA A 411 5.43 -28.24 13.58
CA ALA A 411 5.83 -29.33 14.47
C ALA A 411 4.62 -29.96 15.21
N LYS A 412 3.60 -29.13 15.53
CA LYS A 412 2.36 -29.56 16.15
C LYS A 412 1.32 -29.80 15.05
N LYS A 413 0.90 -31.06 14.88
CA LYS A 413 -0.02 -31.50 13.82
C LYS A 413 -1.51 -31.45 14.21
N ASP A 414 -1.82 -31.01 15.42
CA ASP A 414 -3.17 -30.97 15.96
C ASP A 414 -4.05 -29.92 15.27
N ASP A 415 -5.25 -30.31 14.86
CA ASP A 415 -6.22 -29.47 14.16
C ASP A 415 -6.64 -28.24 14.93
N VAL A 416 -6.89 -28.39 16.24
CA VAL A 416 -7.33 -27.28 17.09
C VAL A 416 -6.25 -26.22 17.17
N TYR A 417 -4.98 -26.64 17.27
CA TYR A 417 -3.83 -25.74 17.28
C TYR A 417 -3.71 -24.97 15.95
N LEU A 418 -3.77 -25.70 14.82
CA LEU A 418 -3.59 -25.10 13.48
C LEU A 418 -4.74 -24.15 13.12
N ARG A 419 -5.99 -24.55 13.40
CA ARG A 419 -7.15 -23.66 13.19
C ARG A 419 -7.09 -22.43 14.10
N GLY A 420 -6.69 -22.58 15.36
CA GLY A 420 -6.48 -21.45 16.26
C GLY A 420 -5.37 -20.54 15.80
N PHE A 421 -4.32 -21.09 15.17
CA PHE A 421 -3.23 -20.31 14.58
C PHE A 421 -3.72 -19.52 13.35
N LEU A 422 -4.41 -20.18 12.41
CA LEU A 422 -5.01 -19.54 11.24
C LEU A 422 -6.05 -18.48 11.63
N GLY A 423 -6.86 -18.74 12.67
CA GLY A 423 -7.80 -17.74 13.20
C GLY A 423 -7.11 -16.46 13.68
N ARG A 424 -5.93 -16.56 14.29
CA ARG A 424 -5.11 -15.38 14.67
C ARG A 424 -4.56 -14.65 13.45
N MET A 425 -4.40 -15.35 12.30
CA MET A 425 -4.02 -14.78 11.02
C MET A 425 -5.22 -14.31 10.19
N LEU A 426 -6.39 -14.16 10.82
CA LEU A 426 -7.64 -13.65 10.25
C LEU A 426 -8.30 -14.56 9.20
N PHE A 427 -8.02 -15.86 9.23
CA PHE A 427 -8.80 -16.82 8.46
C PHE A 427 -10.04 -17.23 9.26
N SER A 428 -11.22 -17.17 8.62
CA SER A 428 -12.46 -17.62 9.24
C SER A 428 -12.51 -19.15 9.36
N ASN A 429 -13.50 -19.66 10.11
CA ASN A 429 -13.68 -21.11 10.25
C ASN A 429 -13.94 -21.82 8.92
N GLU A 430 -14.50 -21.14 7.93
CA GLU A 430 -14.77 -21.68 6.59
C GLU A 430 -13.54 -21.57 5.69
N ASP A 431 -12.73 -20.51 5.85
CA ASP A 431 -11.54 -20.28 5.03
C ASP A 431 -10.48 -21.35 5.22
N VAL A 432 -10.40 -21.98 6.40
CA VAL A 432 -9.40 -23.00 6.70
C VAL A 432 -9.54 -24.28 5.85
N PHE A 433 -10.71 -24.47 5.22
CA PHE A 433 -11.01 -25.59 4.32
C PHE A 433 -10.93 -25.21 2.85
N LYS A 434 -10.67 -23.96 2.51
CA LYS A 434 -10.47 -23.55 1.12
C LYS A 434 -9.19 -24.15 0.55
N PRO A 435 -9.20 -24.58 -0.71
CA PRO A 435 -7.98 -24.93 -1.43
C PRO A 435 -7.02 -23.74 -1.48
N VAL A 436 -5.73 -23.96 -1.32
CA VAL A 436 -4.76 -22.87 -1.25
C VAL A 436 -4.55 -22.15 -2.59
N ASN A 437 -4.89 -22.77 -3.72
CA ASN A 437 -4.81 -22.17 -5.05
C ASN A 437 -5.86 -21.06 -5.30
N VAL A 438 -6.96 -21.00 -4.53
CA VAL A 438 -8.01 -19.98 -4.69
C VAL A 438 -7.83 -18.79 -3.75
N LEU A 439 -6.78 -18.77 -2.94
CA LEU A 439 -6.50 -17.69 -2.00
C LEU A 439 -6.12 -16.41 -2.73
N SER A 440 -6.59 -15.27 -2.22
CA SER A 440 -6.17 -13.94 -2.67
C SER A 440 -4.69 -13.68 -2.37
N GLY A 441 -4.07 -12.69 -3.04
CA GLY A 441 -2.67 -12.34 -2.81
C GLY A 441 -2.33 -12.07 -1.34
N GLY A 442 -3.16 -11.29 -0.66
CA GLY A 442 -2.97 -11.00 0.78
C GLY A 442 -3.15 -12.23 1.68
N GLU A 443 -4.08 -13.15 1.33
CA GLU A 443 -4.24 -14.43 2.03
C GLU A 443 -3.02 -15.32 1.83
N LYS A 444 -2.49 -15.42 0.60
CA LYS A 444 -1.24 -16.15 0.29
C LYS A 444 -0.08 -15.64 1.14
N VAL A 445 0.12 -14.31 1.22
CA VAL A 445 1.18 -13.72 2.06
C VAL A 445 0.98 -14.05 3.54
N ARG A 446 -0.26 -13.94 4.08
CA ARG A 446 -0.55 -14.34 5.46
C ARG A 446 -0.29 -15.82 5.73
N CYS A 447 -0.54 -16.71 4.75
CA CYS A 447 -0.18 -18.13 4.83
C CYS A 447 1.34 -18.33 4.91
N MET A 448 2.09 -17.63 4.06
CA MET A 448 3.56 -17.68 4.08
C MET A 448 4.13 -17.17 5.41
N LEU A 449 3.62 -16.06 5.94
CA LEU A 449 3.98 -15.57 7.28
C LEU A 449 3.67 -16.61 8.36
N SER A 450 2.54 -17.32 8.24
CA SER A 450 2.16 -18.41 9.15
C SER A 450 3.20 -19.55 9.12
N LYS A 451 3.61 -19.97 7.91
CA LYS A 451 4.68 -20.95 7.69
C LYS A 451 5.99 -20.49 8.35
N MET A 452 6.37 -19.22 8.13
CA MET A 452 7.60 -18.65 8.69
C MET A 452 7.58 -18.63 10.23
N MET A 453 6.46 -18.22 10.84
CA MET A 453 6.32 -18.21 12.29
C MET A 453 6.38 -19.62 12.91
N LEU A 454 5.90 -20.64 12.20
CA LEU A 454 5.91 -22.04 12.66
C LEU A 454 7.27 -22.73 12.47
N SER A 455 8.16 -22.17 11.66
CA SER A 455 9.47 -22.76 11.36
C SER A 455 10.48 -22.65 12.51
N GLY A 456 10.22 -21.79 13.52
CA GLY A 456 11.18 -21.53 14.60
C GLY A 456 12.49 -20.86 14.12
N ALA A 457 12.44 -20.19 12.98
CA ALA A 457 13.61 -19.55 12.36
C ALA A 457 14.18 -18.44 13.25
N ASN A 458 15.51 -18.35 13.29
CA ASN A 458 16.25 -17.27 13.93
C ASN A 458 16.86 -16.28 12.92
N VAL A 459 16.71 -16.57 11.63
CA VAL A 459 17.01 -15.66 10.51
C VAL A 459 15.80 -15.67 9.58
N VAL A 460 15.20 -14.50 9.35
CA VAL A 460 14.07 -14.33 8.43
C VAL A 460 14.48 -13.47 7.25
N LEU A 461 14.18 -13.95 6.05
CA LEU A 461 14.38 -13.25 4.79
C LEU A 461 13.01 -12.89 4.24
N LEU A 462 12.81 -11.62 3.91
CA LEU A 462 11.53 -11.12 3.40
C LEU A 462 11.78 -10.29 2.14
N ASP A 463 11.23 -10.75 1.02
CA ASP A 463 11.31 -10.07 -0.27
C ASP A 463 9.95 -9.44 -0.58
N GLN A 464 9.84 -8.13 -0.42
CA GLN A 464 8.63 -7.32 -0.62
C GLN A 464 7.41 -7.83 0.18
N PRO A 465 7.51 -7.96 1.52
CA PRO A 465 6.48 -8.57 2.36
C PRO A 465 5.18 -7.76 2.43
N THR A 466 5.21 -6.49 2.05
CA THR A 466 4.08 -5.56 2.11
C THR A 466 3.15 -5.67 0.90
N ASN A 467 3.61 -6.29 -0.19
CA ASN A 467 2.81 -6.48 -1.39
C ASN A 467 1.51 -7.24 -1.07
N HIS A 468 0.38 -6.73 -1.56
CA HIS A 468 -0.96 -7.28 -1.37
C HIS A 468 -1.49 -7.28 0.08
N LEU A 469 -0.76 -6.77 1.05
CA LEU A 469 -1.24 -6.63 2.43
C LEU A 469 -2.02 -5.33 2.61
N ASP A 470 -3.03 -5.38 3.48
CA ASP A 470 -3.68 -4.17 3.98
C ASP A 470 -2.81 -3.50 5.06
N MET A 471 -3.12 -2.24 5.35
CA MET A 471 -2.37 -1.42 6.30
C MET A 471 -2.29 -2.06 7.69
N GLU A 472 -3.35 -2.72 8.13
CA GLU A 472 -3.42 -3.42 9.41
C GLU A 472 -2.47 -4.62 9.45
N SER A 473 -2.38 -5.37 8.35
CA SER A 473 -1.44 -6.49 8.19
C SER A 473 0.01 -5.99 8.09
N ILE A 474 0.26 -4.92 7.35
CA ILE A 474 1.59 -4.28 7.27
C ILE A 474 2.06 -3.86 8.66
N GLN A 475 1.20 -3.18 9.44
CA GLN A 475 1.52 -2.80 10.82
C GLN A 475 1.83 -4.01 11.72
N ALA A 476 1.07 -5.09 11.57
CA ALA A 476 1.28 -6.30 12.35
C ALA A 476 2.63 -6.97 12.01
N VAL A 477 2.99 -7.03 10.72
CA VAL A 477 4.29 -7.54 10.26
C VAL A 477 5.42 -6.66 10.81
N ASN A 478 5.29 -5.34 10.67
CA ASN A 478 6.30 -4.39 11.14
C ASN A 478 6.57 -4.57 12.64
N LYS A 479 5.54 -4.55 13.48
CA LYS A 479 5.67 -4.79 14.94
C LYS A 479 6.25 -6.16 15.26
N GLY A 480 5.90 -7.18 14.47
CA GLY A 480 6.46 -8.53 14.61
C GLY A 480 7.96 -8.58 14.32
N LEU A 481 8.42 -7.84 13.31
CA LEU A 481 9.84 -7.74 12.93
C LEU A 481 10.64 -6.87 13.91
N GLU A 482 10.06 -5.75 14.38
CA GLU A 482 10.68 -4.93 15.44
C GLU A 482 10.95 -5.74 16.71
N ALA A 483 9.96 -6.52 17.14
CA ALA A 483 10.05 -7.34 18.35
C ALA A 483 10.90 -8.62 18.18
N PHE A 484 11.22 -9.01 16.93
CA PHE A 484 11.98 -10.24 16.67
C PHE A 484 13.42 -10.13 17.15
N PRO A 485 13.88 -11.05 18.02
CA PRO A 485 15.24 -11.01 18.57
C PRO A 485 16.31 -11.57 17.63
N GLY A 486 15.91 -12.15 16.49
CA GLY A 486 16.79 -12.73 15.48
C GLY A 486 17.24 -11.73 14.42
N VAL A 487 17.88 -12.25 13.39
CA VAL A 487 18.33 -11.48 12.23
C VAL A 487 17.22 -11.34 11.20
N VAL A 488 17.06 -10.12 10.69
CA VAL A 488 16.12 -9.77 9.61
C VAL A 488 16.92 -9.35 8.38
N LEU A 489 16.62 -9.97 7.25
CA LEU A 489 17.09 -9.56 5.93
C LEU A 489 15.85 -9.15 5.14
N LEU A 490 15.68 -7.85 4.90
CA LEU A 490 14.44 -7.25 4.40
C LEU A 490 14.68 -6.46 3.12
N ALA A 491 14.02 -6.84 2.04
CA ALA A 491 13.85 -6.01 0.86
C ALA A 491 12.41 -5.48 0.85
N SER A 492 12.23 -4.16 0.89
CA SER A 492 10.90 -3.53 0.92
C SER A 492 10.97 -2.11 0.34
N HIS A 493 9.83 -1.62 -0.16
CA HIS A 493 9.63 -0.21 -0.50
C HIS A 493 8.90 0.55 0.60
N ASP A 494 8.46 -0.13 1.65
CA ASP A 494 7.78 0.49 2.79
C ASP A 494 8.79 1.22 3.67
N HIS A 495 8.82 2.55 3.57
CA HIS A 495 9.73 3.43 4.28
C HIS A 495 9.66 3.24 5.80
N GLU A 496 8.43 3.19 6.36
CA GLU A 496 8.21 3.02 7.79
C GLU A 496 8.78 1.69 8.30
N MET A 497 8.56 0.60 7.53
CA MET A 497 9.08 -0.72 7.89
C MET A 497 10.60 -0.77 7.85
N LEU A 498 11.23 -0.13 6.86
CA LEU A 498 12.68 -0.05 6.76
C LEU A 498 13.27 0.77 7.92
N THR A 499 12.72 1.95 8.20
CA THR A 499 13.21 2.86 9.24
C THR A 499 13.03 2.29 10.65
N SER A 500 11.87 1.70 10.95
CA SER A 500 11.57 1.21 12.30
C SER A 500 12.21 -0.14 12.62
N THR A 501 12.44 -0.99 11.60
CA THR A 501 12.97 -2.35 11.81
C THR A 501 14.49 -2.42 11.64
N CYS A 502 15.05 -1.74 10.62
CA CYS A 502 16.43 -1.98 10.18
C CYS A 502 17.43 -1.05 10.87
N ASN A 503 18.62 -1.59 11.18
CA ASN A 503 19.76 -0.88 11.76
C ASN A 503 20.98 -0.85 10.85
N ARG A 504 20.84 -1.35 9.62
CA ARG A 504 21.88 -1.38 8.61
C ARG A 504 21.25 -1.42 7.23
N VAL A 505 21.82 -0.70 6.27
CA VAL A 505 21.33 -0.60 4.89
C VAL A 505 22.41 -1.12 3.94
N ILE A 506 22.03 -2.03 3.05
CA ILE A 506 22.83 -2.49 1.91
C ILE A 506 22.11 -2.05 0.63
N ALA A 507 22.70 -1.10 -0.07
CA ALA A 507 22.12 -0.53 -1.29
C ALA A 507 22.83 -1.08 -2.52
N PHE A 508 22.06 -1.67 -3.44
CA PHE A 508 22.55 -2.14 -4.73
C PHE A 508 22.74 -0.98 -5.69
N GLN A 509 23.86 -0.97 -6.37
CA GLN A 509 24.18 0.01 -7.39
C GLN A 509 23.88 -0.56 -8.78
N PRO A 510 23.66 0.29 -9.82
CA PRO A 510 23.40 -0.17 -11.18
C PRO A 510 24.50 -1.05 -11.79
N ASP A 511 25.75 -0.93 -11.31
CA ASP A 511 26.91 -1.73 -11.74
C ASP A 511 27.01 -3.10 -11.05
N GLY A 512 26.04 -3.45 -10.19
CA GLY A 512 26.01 -4.70 -9.42
C GLY A 512 26.83 -4.68 -8.12
N THR A 513 27.48 -3.56 -7.79
CA THR A 513 28.18 -3.38 -6.52
C THR A 513 27.21 -2.99 -5.40
N ILE A 514 27.68 -2.98 -4.15
CA ILE A 514 26.87 -2.58 -3.00
C ILE A 514 27.51 -1.44 -2.21
N ILE A 515 26.64 -0.62 -1.61
CA ILE A 515 27.00 0.31 -0.54
C ILE A 515 26.48 -0.28 0.76
N ASP A 516 27.33 -0.45 1.75
CA ASP A 516 27.00 -1.02 3.06
C ASP A 516 27.16 0.05 4.14
N LYS A 517 26.06 0.42 4.79
CA LYS A 517 26.05 1.49 5.79
C LYS A 517 25.28 1.06 7.04
N TYR A 518 25.89 1.24 8.21
CA TYR A 518 25.23 1.12 9.50
C TYR A 518 24.43 2.38 9.81
N GLY A 519 23.24 2.23 10.34
CA GLY A 519 22.28 3.26 10.68
C GLY A 519 20.87 2.89 10.24
N THR A 520 19.92 3.78 10.51
CA THR A 520 18.54 3.65 10.04
C THR A 520 18.44 3.95 8.55
N TYR A 521 17.29 3.65 7.96
CA TYR A 521 17.04 3.99 6.56
C TYR A 521 17.06 5.51 6.33
N ASP A 522 16.54 6.32 7.27
CA ASP A 522 16.61 7.78 7.20
C ASP A 522 18.04 8.32 7.25
N ASP A 523 18.91 7.72 8.08
CA ASP A 523 20.34 8.08 8.11
C ASP A 523 21.02 7.81 6.77
N TYR A 524 20.61 6.74 6.09
CA TYR A 524 21.10 6.41 4.74
C TYR A 524 20.64 7.43 3.70
N LEU A 525 19.34 7.81 3.71
CA LEU A 525 18.79 8.80 2.78
C LEU A 525 19.45 10.17 2.95
N ALA A 526 19.61 10.62 4.19
CA ALA A 526 20.31 11.88 4.50
C ALA A 526 21.75 11.87 3.96
N TRP A 527 22.47 10.77 4.18
CA TRP A 527 23.84 10.62 3.68
C TRP A 527 23.89 10.59 2.14
N MET A 528 22.95 9.94 1.47
CA MET A 528 22.87 9.95 -0.01
C MET A 528 22.59 11.34 -0.56
N ALA A 529 21.72 12.12 0.07
CA ALA A 529 21.44 13.51 -0.31
C ALA A 529 22.69 14.38 -0.20
N GLU A 530 23.45 14.28 0.89
CA GLU A 530 24.74 14.99 1.06
C GLU A 530 25.75 14.59 -0.04
N ARG A 531 25.82 13.32 -0.39
CA ARG A 531 26.75 12.81 -1.41
C ARG A 531 26.37 13.29 -2.82
N LYS A 532 25.06 13.28 -3.17
CA LYS A 532 24.56 13.83 -4.44
C LYS A 532 24.83 15.35 -4.52
N ALA A 533 24.64 16.10 -3.44
CA ALA A 533 24.96 17.53 -3.38
C ALA A 533 26.46 17.81 -3.58
N ALA A 534 27.33 17.01 -2.97
CA ALA A 534 28.78 17.14 -3.12
C ALA A 534 29.31 16.76 -4.52
N GLN A 535 28.61 15.90 -5.26
CA GLN A 535 28.96 15.54 -6.64
C GLN A 535 28.52 16.60 -7.66
N ASN A 536 27.48 17.37 -7.33
CA ASN A 536 26.94 18.44 -8.18
C ASN A 536 27.58 19.81 -7.89
N ALA A 537 28.40 19.94 -6.84
CA ALA A 537 29.15 21.15 -6.47
C ALA A 537 30.58 21.10 -7.02
#